data_c65b81edb86813b91d13a0c312d9f6da
#
_entry.id   c65b81edb86813b91d13a0c312d9f6da
#
_cell.length_a   1.000
_cell.length_b   1.000
_cell.length_c   1.000
_cell.angle_alpha   90.00
_cell.angle_beta   90.00
_cell.angle_gamma   90.00
#
_symmetry.space_group_name_H-M   'P 1'
#
loop_
_entity.id
_entity.type
_entity.pdbx_description
1 polymer ?
#
loop_
_entity_poly.entity_id
_entity_poly.type
_entity_poly.pdbx_seq_one_letter_code
_entity_poly.pdbx_strand_id
1 'polypeptide(L)'
;MANFDFKETFLNPIFKGNPISVLVLGICSSLAVTVQLKGALVMGLSVIIVTGLSSLICSLLRNTIPNRIRIIVQLVVVAMMVILVDQVLKAYAYSISKTLSVYIGLIITNCIVMGRIEAFALGNKPFASLIDGIGNGVGYAMILVIVAFFRELLGSGTIFGFQVIPQAVYDFGYMNNGLMILPPMALILLGCIIWVQRSIQKDLQEK
;
A
#
# COMPACT_ATOMS: atom_id res chain seq x y z
N MET A 1 18.63 19.34 16.05
CA MET A 1 17.40 18.64 16.47
C MET A 1 16.29 19.25 15.64
N ALA A 2 15.83 18.57 14.58
CA ALA A 2 14.75 19.07 13.74
C ALA A 2 13.47 19.09 14.59
N ASN A 3 12.79 20.22 14.62
CA ASN A 3 11.47 20.34 15.22
C ASN A 3 10.56 19.35 14.53
N PHE A 4 10.04 18.39 15.28
CA PHE A 4 9.13 17.37 14.80
C PHE A 4 7.77 18.02 14.55
N ASP A 5 7.50 18.39 13.30
CA ASP A 5 6.18 18.87 12.89
C ASP A 5 5.29 17.68 12.53
N PHE A 6 4.40 17.35 13.47
CA PHE A 6 3.46 16.25 13.35
C PHE A 6 2.62 16.32 12.05
N LYS A 7 2.13 17.51 11.72
CA LYS A 7 1.34 17.73 10.50
C LYS A 7 2.13 17.47 9.24
N GLU A 8 3.37 17.93 9.19
CA GLU A 8 4.22 17.78 8.01
C GLU A 8 4.61 16.32 7.79
N THR A 9 5.00 15.61 8.85
CA THR A 9 5.37 14.19 8.76
C THR A 9 4.20 13.29 8.37
N PHE A 10 2.97 13.63 8.75
CA PHE A 10 1.78 12.83 8.43
C PHE A 10 1.19 13.19 7.05
N LEU A 11 1.13 14.48 6.69
CA LEU A 11 0.49 14.92 5.44
C LEU A 11 1.42 14.85 4.23
N ASN A 12 2.73 14.98 4.44
CA ASN A 12 3.70 14.92 3.35
C ASN A 12 3.63 13.61 2.55
N PRO A 13 3.59 12.41 3.18
CA PRO A 13 3.45 11.15 2.46
C PRO A 13 2.14 10.97 1.69
N ILE A 14 1.08 11.69 2.07
CA ILE A 14 -0.23 11.56 1.42
C ILE A 14 -0.23 12.33 0.08
N PHE A 15 0.38 13.52 0.03
CA PHE A 15 0.30 14.40 -1.15
C PHE A 15 1.64 14.58 -1.88
N LYS A 16 2.69 15.05 -1.19
CA LYS A 16 3.97 15.42 -1.81
C LYS A 16 4.99 14.29 -1.88
N GLY A 17 4.99 13.40 -0.90
CA GLY A 17 5.93 12.29 -0.78
C GLY A 17 5.26 10.92 -0.87
N ASN A 18 4.21 10.77 -1.69
CA ASN A 18 3.47 9.52 -1.77
C ASN A 18 4.39 8.35 -2.20
N PRO A 19 4.37 7.22 -1.46
CA PRO A 19 5.29 6.12 -1.72
C PRO A 19 5.13 5.48 -3.09
N ILE A 20 3.92 5.43 -3.67
CA ILE A 20 3.72 4.85 -5.00
C ILE A 20 4.04 5.85 -6.09
N SER A 21 3.52 7.07 -6.01
CA SER A 21 3.59 8.02 -7.12
C SER A 21 4.91 8.78 -7.21
N VAL A 22 5.59 8.98 -6.09
CA VAL A 22 6.86 9.73 -6.04
C VAL A 22 8.05 8.78 -5.89
N LEU A 23 7.98 7.86 -4.92
CA LEU A 23 9.06 6.91 -4.66
C LEU A 23 8.99 5.67 -5.56
N VAL A 24 7.87 5.44 -6.25
CA VAL A 24 7.64 4.30 -7.15
C VAL A 24 7.79 2.95 -6.41
N LEU A 25 7.44 2.92 -5.11
CA LEU A 25 7.51 1.75 -4.25
C LEU A 25 6.15 1.05 -4.17
N GLY A 26 6.14 -0.28 -4.02
CA GLY A 26 4.92 -1.06 -3.80
C GLY A 26 4.07 -1.33 -5.04
N ILE A 27 4.62 -1.18 -6.25
CA ILE A 27 3.91 -1.49 -7.50
C ILE A 27 3.55 -2.97 -7.57
N CYS A 28 4.45 -3.88 -7.17
CA CYS A 28 4.23 -5.32 -7.24
C CYS A 28 3.00 -5.77 -6.45
N SER A 29 2.81 -5.27 -5.25
CA SER A 29 1.63 -5.56 -4.44
C SER A 29 0.37 -4.91 -4.99
N SER A 30 0.47 -3.70 -5.54
CA SER A 30 -0.66 -3.02 -6.17
C SER A 30 -1.17 -3.74 -7.42
N LEU A 31 -0.30 -4.36 -8.22
CA LEU A 31 -0.69 -5.15 -9.38
C LEU A 31 -1.49 -6.40 -9.00
N ALA A 32 -1.10 -7.08 -7.92
CA ALA A 32 -1.69 -8.34 -7.51
C ALA A 32 -3.04 -8.16 -6.79
N VAL A 33 -3.16 -7.15 -5.93
CA VAL A 33 -4.29 -7.04 -4.98
C VAL A 33 -5.44 -6.19 -5.50
N THR A 34 -5.21 -5.31 -6.47
CA THR A 34 -6.21 -4.34 -6.96
C THR A 34 -7.27 -4.91 -7.90
N VAL A 35 -7.38 -6.22 -8.04
CA VAL A 35 -8.45 -6.87 -8.82
C VAL A 35 -9.82 -6.71 -8.15
N GLN A 36 -9.86 -6.74 -6.82
CA GLN A 36 -11.07 -6.59 -6.01
C GLN A 36 -10.90 -5.50 -4.96
N LEU A 37 -11.88 -4.63 -4.85
CA LEU A 37 -11.86 -3.51 -3.90
C LEU A 37 -11.82 -3.98 -2.44
N LYS A 38 -12.52 -5.08 -2.11
CA LYS A 38 -12.47 -5.71 -0.78
C LYS A 38 -11.04 -6.12 -0.40
N GLY A 39 -10.33 -6.78 -1.31
CA GLY A 39 -8.94 -7.18 -1.12
C GLY A 39 -8.01 -5.98 -0.94
N ALA A 40 -8.17 -4.95 -1.76
CA ALA A 40 -7.38 -3.73 -1.71
C ALA A 40 -7.55 -2.97 -0.38
N LEU A 41 -8.78 -2.88 0.15
CA LEU A 41 -9.05 -2.25 1.44
C LEU A 41 -8.38 -2.99 2.60
N VAL A 42 -8.57 -4.31 2.67
CA VAL A 42 -7.99 -5.11 3.77
C VAL A 42 -6.46 -5.11 3.69
N MET A 43 -5.90 -5.21 2.47
CA MET A 43 -4.46 -5.11 2.26
C MET A 43 -3.92 -3.74 2.66
N GLY A 44 -4.59 -2.66 2.28
CA GLY A 44 -4.20 -1.29 2.64
C GLY A 44 -4.18 -1.10 4.16
N LEU A 45 -5.22 -1.56 4.86
CA LEU A 45 -5.32 -1.47 6.31
C LEU A 45 -4.24 -2.32 7.01
N SER A 46 -3.99 -3.52 6.51
CA SER A 46 -2.91 -4.38 7.03
C SER A 46 -1.54 -3.73 6.86
N VAL A 47 -1.26 -3.13 5.72
CA VAL A 47 0.01 -2.43 5.47
C VAL A 47 0.17 -1.22 6.38
N ILE A 48 -0.88 -0.43 6.65
CA ILE A 48 -0.83 0.70 7.59
C ILE A 48 -0.38 0.22 8.98
N ILE A 49 -1.01 -0.82 9.50
CA ILE A 49 -0.71 -1.37 10.82
C ILE A 49 0.71 -1.94 10.86
N VAL A 50 1.06 -2.78 9.89
CA VAL A 50 2.37 -3.43 9.82
C VAL A 50 3.48 -2.39 9.68
N THR A 51 3.34 -1.41 8.78
CA THR A 51 4.38 -0.38 8.56
C THR A 51 4.57 0.48 9.80
N GLY A 52 3.48 0.91 10.45
CA GLY A 52 3.56 1.70 11.67
C GLY A 52 4.26 0.95 12.81
N LEU A 53 3.80 -0.25 13.14
CA LEU A 53 4.35 -1.05 14.22
C LEU A 53 5.79 -1.52 13.94
N SER A 54 6.08 -1.97 12.73
CA SER A 54 7.43 -2.39 12.34
C SER A 54 8.43 -1.24 12.39
N SER A 55 8.03 -0.04 11.94
CA SER A 55 8.86 1.16 12.02
C SER A 55 9.15 1.55 13.47
N LEU A 56 8.18 1.43 14.37
CA LEU A 56 8.36 1.67 15.80
C LEU A 56 9.35 0.68 16.41
N ILE A 57 9.17 -0.63 16.16
CA ILE A 57 10.05 -1.68 16.73
C ILE A 57 11.46 -1.55 16.19
N CYS A 58 11.63 -1.35 14.87
CA CYS A 58 12.94 -1.18 14.26
C CYS A 58 13.66 0.06 14.76
N SER A 59 12.94 1.15 15.02
CA SER A 59 13.52 2.36 15.63
C SER A 59 13.96 2.15 17.08
N LEU A 60 13.25 1.32 17.87
CA LEU A 60 13.68 0.94 19.22
C LEU A 60 14.95 0.08 19.18
N LEU A 61 15.04 -0.84 18.23
CA LEU A 61 16.16 -1.77 18.09
C LEU A 61 17.39 -1.17 17.38
N ARG A 62 17.30 0.05 16.83
CA ARG A 62 18.33 0.66 15.98
C ARG A 62 19.74 0.66 16.55
N ASN A 63 19.88 0.83 17.87
CA ASN A 63 21.18 0.88 18.54
C ASN A 63 21.81 -0.50 18.78
N THR A 64 21.01 -1.57 18.68
CA THR A 64 21.45 -2.95 18.93
C THR A 64 21.82 -3.68 17.65
N ILE A 65 21.32 -3.20 16.50
CA ILE A 65 21.46 -3.89 15.22
C ILE A 65 22.75 -3.45 14.51
N PRO A 66 23.72 -4.38 14.27
CA PRO A 66 24.89 -4.09 13.47
C PRO A 66 24.54 -3.92 11.98
N ASN A 67 25.22 -2.99 11.30
CA ASN A 67 24.93 -2.62 9.91
C ASN A 67 24.92 -3.80 8.91
N ARG A 68 25.71 -4.85 9.19
CA ARG A 68 25.83 -6.00 8.27
C ARG A 68 24.59 -6.89 8.20
N ILE A 69 23.82 -6.98 9.29
CA ILE A 69 22.64 -7.86 9.39
C ILE A 69 21.33 -7.08 9.45
N ARG A 70 21.38 -5.78 9.24
CA ARG A 70 20.26 -4.85 9.40
C ARG A 70 19.02 -5.26 8.59
N ILE A 71 19.19 -5.59 7.31
CA ILE A 71 18.10 -6.00 6.42
C ILE A 71 17.44 -7.30 6.89
N ILE A 72 18.23 -8.25 7.39
CA ILE A 72 17.69 -9.53 7.89
C ILE A 72 16.83 -9.31 9.12
N VAL A 73 17.28 -8.48 10.05
CA VAL A 73 16.53 -8.16 11.27
C VAL A 73 15.22 -7.43 10.93
N GLN A 74 15.26 -6.49 10.00
CA GLN A 74 14.06 -5.79 9.51
C GLN A 74 13.04 -6.78 8.93
N LEU A 75 13.48 -7.71 8.06
CA LEU A 75 12.61 -8.73 7.48
C LEU A 75 11.97 -9.62 8.55
N VAL A 76 12.73 -10.03 9.56
CA VAL A 76 12.21 -10.85 10.67
C VAL A 76 11.15 -10.09 11.47
N VAL A 77 11.40 -8.83 11.80
CA VAL A 77 10.44 -7.99 12.53
C VAL A 77 9.16 -7.79 11.71
N VAL A 78 9.28 -7.48 10.42
CA VAL A 78 8.12 -7.31 9.53
C VAL A 78 7.35 -8.63 9.42
N ALA A 79 8.02 -9.76 9.22
CA ALA A 79 7.38 -11.07 9.14
C ALA A 79 6.61 -11.42 10.42
N MET A 80 7.18 -11.15 11.59
CA MET A 80 6.52 -11.35 12.88
C MET A 80 5.25 -10.51 12.99
N MET A 81 5.29 -9.24 12.62
CA MET A 81 4.13 -8.35 12.65
C MET A 81 3.04 -8.80 11.66
N VAL A 82 3.42 -9.22 10.47
CA VAL A 82 2.47 -9.71 9.46
C VAL A 82 1.78 -10.98 9.93
N ILE A 83 2.49 -11.92 10.55
CA ILE A 83 1.91 -13.15 11.10
C ILE A 83 0.90 -12.81 12.20
N LEU A 84 1.20 -11.86 13.08
CA LEU A 84 0.26 -11.42 14.13
C LEU A 84 -1.02 -10.83 13.51
N VAL A 85 -0.90 -9.97 12.51
CA VAL A 85 -2.05 -9.40 11.79
C VAL A 85 -2.85 -10.49 11.08
N ASP A 86 -2.20 -11.47 10.46
CA ASP A 86 -2.88 -12.60 9.82
C ASP A 86 -3.68 -13.44 10.82
N GLN A 87 -3.12 -13.73 12.01
CA GLN A 87 -3.84 -14.47 13.04
C GLN A 87 -5.08 -13.71 13.55
N VAL A 88 -4.97 -12.40 13.70
CA VAL A 88 -6.13 -11.55 14.05
C VAL A 88 -7.19 -11.57 12.94
N LEU A 89 -6.78 -11.46 11.68
CA LEU A 89 -7.71 -11.55 10.54
C LEU A 89 -8.37 -12.91 10.43
N LYS A 90 -7.67 -14.00 10.71
CA LYS A 90 -8.24 -15.35 10.76
C LYS A 90 -9.30 -15.51 11.84
N ALA A 91 -9.11 -14.86 12.99
CA ALA A 91 -10.07 -14.91 14.09
C ALA A 91 -11.38 -14.18 13.78
N TYR A 92 -11.33 -13.04 13.09
CA TYR A 92 -12.50 -12.17 12.87
C TYR A 92 -13.13 -12.31 11.47
N ALA A 93 -12.36 -12.65 10.44
CA ALA A 93 -12.80 -12.62 9.04
C ALA A 93 -12.23 -13.80 8.23
N TYR A 94 -12.58 -15.02 8.60
CA TYR A 94 -12.03 -16.25 7.99
C TYR A 94 -12.18 -16.31 6.46
N SER A 95 -13.32 -15.90 5.91
CA SER A 95 -13.55 -15.92 4.46
C SER A 95 -12.64 -14.98 3.69
N ILE A 96 -12.32 -13.83 4.27
CA ILE A 96 -11.43 -12.82 3.70
C ILE A 96 -9.96 -13.25 3.87
N SER A 97 -9.63 -13.83 5.02
CA SER A 97 -8.29 -14.34 5.32
C SER A 97 -7.85 -15.44 4.34
N LYS A 98 -8.75 -16.33 3.91
CA LYS A 98 -8.42 -17.37 2.93
C LYS A 98 -7.96 -16.78 1.59
N THR A 99 -8.55 -15.68 1.15
CA THR A 99 -8.13 -14.97 -0.06
C THR A 99 -6.83 -14.20 0.17
N LEU A 100 -6.67 -13.63 1.37
CA LEU A 100 -5.49 -12.82 1.73
C LEU A 100 -4.25 -13.65 2.08
N SER A 101 -4.40 -14.93 2.45
CA SER A 101 -3.26 -15.79 2.78
C SER A 101 -2.21 -15.85 1.67
N VAL A 102 -2.64 -15.74 0.41
CA VAL A 102 -1.76 -15.66 -0.76
C VAL A 102 -0.97 -14.34 -0.77
N TYR A 103 -1.54 -13.27 -0.24
CA TYR A 103 -0.93 -11.93 -0.27
C TYR A 103 -0.05 -11.62 0.95
N ILE A 104 -0.04 -12.49 1.98
CA ILE A 104 0.80 -12.33 3.18
C ILE A 104 2.27 -12.20 2.80
N GLY A 105 2.75 -13.05 1.89
CA GLY A 105 4.11 -12.96 1.37
C GLY A 105 4.42 -11.62 0.72
N LEU A 106 3.43 -11.01 0.04
CA LEU A 106 3.57 -9.69 -0.60
C LEU A 106 3.61 -8.54 0.42
N ILE A 107 3.04 -8.71 1.61
CA ILE A 107 3.15 -7.71 2.69
C ILE A 107 4.55 -7.75 3.30
N ILE A 108 5.09 -8.95 3.55
CA ILE A 108 6.43 -9.14 4.14
C ILE A 108 7.51 -8.53 3.25
N THR A 109 7.43 -8.79 1.94
CA THR A 109 8.40 -8.31 0.95
C THR A 109 8.04 -6.94 0.35
N ASN A 110 7.10 -6.22 0.95
CA ASN A 110 6.63 -4.95 0.40
C ASN A 110 7.72 -3.88 0.49
N CYS A 111 8.07 -3.33 -0.67
CA CYS A 111 9.12 -2.32 -0.80
C CYS A 111 8.83 -1.05 0.02
N ILE A 112 7.55 -0.74 0.28
CA ILE A 112 7.17 0.43 1.09
C ILE A 112 7.56 0.23 2.54
N VAL A 113 7.23 -0.92 3.11
CA VAL A 113 7.55 -1.25 4.50
C VAL A 113 9.06 -1.21 4.71
N MET A 114 9.80 -1.93 3.86
CA MET A 114 11.27 -1.99 3.92
C MET A 114 11.90 -0.63 3.65
N GLY A 115 11.43 0.08 2.63
CA GLY A 115 11.97 1.39 2.24
C GLY A 115 11.79 2.45 3.33
N ARG A 116 10.66 2.45 4.04
CA ARG A 116 10.44 3.42 5.13
C ARG A 116 11.18 3.07 6.41
N ILE A 117 11.30 1.80 6.74
CA ILE A 117 12.13 1.36 7.87
C ILE A 117 13.58 1.79 7.63
N GLU A 118 14.11 1.54 6.45
CA GLU A 118 15.50 1.89 6.10
C GLU A 118 15.72 3.40 6.02
N ALA A 119 14.85 4.14 5.34
CA ALA A 119 15.04 5.56 5.07
C ALA A 119 14.74 6.45 6.30
N PHE A 120 13.80 6.07 7.14
CA PHE A 120 13.32 6.93 8.22
C PHE A 120 13.47 6.33 9.62
N ALA A 121 13.01 5.08 9.84
CA ALA A 121 12.89 4.54 11.18
C ALA A 121 14.24 4.35 11.90
N LEU A 122 15.29 4.00 11.15
CA LEU A 122 16.62 3.80 11.73
C LEU A 122 17.35 5.11 12.07
N GLY A 123 16.94 6.23 11.49
CA GLY A 123 17.53 7.56 11.76
C GLY A 123 16.81 8.38 12.84
N ASN A 124 15.54 8.09 13.09
CA ASN A 124 14.66 8.94 13.89
C ASN A 124 14.16 8.29 15.18
N LYS A 125 13.48 9.09 16.01
CA LYS A 125 12.88 8.64 17.27
C LYS A 125 11.71 7.69 17.01
N PRO A 126 11.42 6.73 17.92
CA PRO A 126 10.37 5.71 17.71
C PRO A 126 8.98 6.29 17.43
N PHE A 127 8.61 7.34 18.14
CA PHE A 127 7.30 7.97 17.97
C PHE A 127 7.15 8.66 16.60
N ALA A 128 8.20 9.34 16.13
CA ALA A 128 8.22 9.94 14.80
C ALA A 128 8.15 8.87 13.70
N SER A 129 8.84 7.75 13.90
CA SER A 129 8.84 6.62 12.96
C SER A 129 7.47 5.93 12.85
N LEU A 130 6.74 5.85 13.96
CA LEU A 130 5.37 5.33 13.95
C LEU A 130 4.45 6.21 13.10
N ILE A 131 4.51 7.52 13.31
CA ILE A 131 3.64 8.47 12.58
C ILE A 131 3.97 8.48 11.09
N ASP A 132 5.26 8.48 10.75
CA ASP A 132 5.71 8.37 9.35
C ASP A 132 5.25 7.06 8.70
N GLY A 133 5.37 5.93 9.41
CA GLY A 133 4.91 4.63 8.93
C GLY A 133 3.40 4.60 8.65
N ILE A 134 2.59 5.17 9.55
CA ILE A 134 1.14 5.29 9.35
C ILE A 134 0.83 6.21 8.17
N GLY A 135 1.46 7.37 8.07
CA GLY A 135 1.26 8.34 6.99
C GLY A 135 1.55 7.74 5.61
N ASN A 136 2.69 7.03 5.48
CA ASN A 136 3.05 6.33 4.24
C ASN A 136 2.10 5.16 3.93
N GLY A 137 1.67 4.42 4.95
CA GLY A 137 0.68 3.36 4.79
C GLY A 137 -0.66 3.88 4.28
N VAL A 138 -1.13 5.02 4.80
CA VAL A 138 -2.36 5.67 4.34
C VAL A 138 -2.21 6.17 2.90
N GLY A 139 -1.09 6.82 2.56
CA GLY A 139 -0.80 7.25 1.18
C GLY A 139 -0.81 6.08 0.19
N TYR A 140 -0.26 4.93 0.59
CA TYR A 140 -0.31 3.70 -0.19
C TYR A 140 -1.73 3.15 -0.35
N ALA A 141 -2.47 3.01 0.75
CA ALA A 141 -3.82 2.49 0.74
C ALA A 141 -4.76 3.32 -0.14
N MET A 142 -4.61 4.65 -0.13
CA MET A 142 -5.40 5.56 -0.94
C MET A 142 -5.23 5.26 -2.45
N ILE A 143 -4.01 5.11 -2.93
CA ILE A 143 -3.77 4.78 -4.34
C ILE A 143 -4.26 3.37 -4.67
N LEU A 144 -4.05 2.39 -3.78
CA LEU A 144 -4.59 1.04 -3.96
C LEU A 144 -6.11 1.04 -4.18
N VAL A 145 -6.83 1.78 -3.35
CA VAL A 145 -8.30 1.87 -3.43
C VAL A 145 -8.73 2.54 -4.73
N ILE A 146 -8.05 3.61 -5.15
CA ILE A 146 -8.34 4.30 -6.42
C ILE A 146 -8.15 3.35 -7.61
N VAL A 147 -7.01 2.65 -7.66
CA VAL A 147 -6.72 1.71 -8.76
C VAL A 147 -7.71 0.53 -8.75
N ALA A 148 -8.00 -0.03 -7.58
CA ALA A 148 -8.95 -1.12 -7.42
C ALA A 148 -10.37 -0.72 -7.84
N PHE A 149 -10.79 0.50 -7.50
CA PHE A 149 -12.09 1.03 -7.90
C PHE A 149 -12.24 1.08 -9.41
N PHE A 150 -11.27 1.64 -10.13
CA PHE A 150 -11.31 1.68 -11.59
C PHE A 150 -11.27 0.29 -12.23
N ARG A 151 -10.44 -0.60 -11.70
CA ARG A 151 -10.31 -1.97 -12.24
C ARG A 151 -11.55 -2.80 -11.99
N GLU A 152 -12.15 -2.75 -10.81
CA GLU A 152 -13.37 -3.49 -10.49
C GLU A 152 -14.57 -2.95 -11.27
N LEU A 153 -14.70 -1.61 -11.37
CA LEU A 153 -15.78 -0.98 -12.11
C LEU A 153 -15.75 -1.32 -13.60
N LEU A 154 -14.60 -1.16 -14.24
CA LEU A 154 -14.47 -1.34 -15.70
C LEU A 154 -14.25 -2.81 -16.11
N GLY A 155 -13.67 -3.63 -15.23
CA GLY A 155 -13.37 -5.02 -15.50
C GLY A 155 -14.53 -5.96 -15.22
N SER A 156 -15.19 -5.81 -14.07
CA SER A 156 -16.27 -6.69 -13.62
C SER A 156 -17.65 -6.04 -13.66
N GLY A 157 -17.73 -4.70 -13.76
CA GLY A 157 -19.00 -3.98 -13.67
C GLY A 157 -19.65 -4.05 -12.27
N THR A 158 -18.89 -4.48 -11.27
CA THR A 158 -19.32 -4.61 -9.88
C THR A 158 -18.52 -3.68 -8.99
N ILE A 159 -19.10 -3.27 -7.86
CA ILE A 159 -18.40 -2.59 -6.76
C ILE A 159 -18.75 -3.33 -5.48
N PHE A 160 -17.77 -3.80 -4.72
CA PHE A 160 -17.95 -4.64 -3.53
C PHE A 160 -18.71 -5.96 -3.78
N GLY A 161 -18.77 -6.43 -5.04
CA GLY A 161 -19.55 -7.61 -5.43
C GLY A 161 -21.03 -7.32 -5.73
N PHE A 162 -21.48 -6.07 -5.68
CA PHE A 162 -22.80 -5.66 -6.16
C PHE A 162 -22.71 -5.18 -7.60
N GLN A 163 -23.60 -5.66 -8.47
CA GLN A 163 -23.71 -5.17 -9.85
C GLN A 163 -24.14 -3.71 -9.83
N VAL A 164 -23.26 -2.82 -10.30
CA VAL A 164 -23.52 -1.37 -10.41
C VAL A 164 -23.97 -1.00 -11.81
N ILE A 165 -23.51 -1.75 -12.83
CA ILE A 165 -23.91 -1.53 -14.21
C ILE A 165 -25.28 -2.18 -14.43
N PRO A 166 -26.35 -1.42 -14.72
CA PRO A 166 -27.67 -1.97 -14.96
C PRO A 166 -27.68 -2.86 -16.21
N GLN A 167 -28.51 -3.91 -16.20
CA GLN A 167 -28.63 -4.84 -17.31
C GLN A 167 -28.96 -4.18 -18.65
N ALA A 168 -29.64 -3.05 -18.63
CA ALA A 168 -29.91 -2.26 -19.83
C ALA A 168 -28.65 -1.84 -20.61
N VAL A 169 -27.51 -1.67 -19.95
CA VAL A 169 -26.23 -1.35 -20.61
C VAL A 169 -25.62 -2.57 -21.27
N TYR A 170 -25.82 -3.78 -20.70
CA TYR A 170 -25.43 -5.03 -21.32
C TYR A 170 -26.26 -5.34 -22.57
N ASP A 171 -27.56 -4.98 -22.56
CA ASP A 171 -28.46 -5.14 -23.72
C ASP A 171 -28.08 -4.20 -24.87
N PHE A 172 -27.43 -3.06 -24.57
CA PHE A 172 -26.85 -2.16 -25.59
C PHE A 172 -25.53 -2.67 -26.23
N GLY A 173 -25.07 -3.87 -25.83
CA GLY A 173 -23.85 -4.50 -26.36
C GLY A 173 -22.57 -4.20 -25.58
N TYR A 174 -22.66 -3.68 -24.34
CA TYR A 174 -21.49 -3.51 -23.49
C TYR A 174 -20.99 -4.88 -23.01
N MET A 175 -19.75 -5.20 -23.34
CA MET A 175 -19.05 -6.39 -22.81
C MET A 175 -18.02 -5.94 -21.77
N ASN A 176 -17.99 -6.62 -20.63
CA ASN A 176 -16.98 -6.36 -19.59
C ASN A 176 -15.57 -6.48 -20.20
N ASN A 177 -14.75 -5.47 -19.95
CA ASN A 177 -13.39 -5.46 -20.49
C ASN A 177 -12.46 -6.32 -19.62
N GLY A 178 -12.35 -7.61 -19.98
CA GLY A 178 -11.46 -8.56 -19.28
C GLY A 178 -9.98 -8.13 -19.25
N LEU A 179 -9.56 -7.24 -20.16
CA LEU A 179 -8.21 -6.68 -20.18
C LEU A 179 -7.90 -5.86 -18.91
N MET A 180 -8.94 -5.21 -18.34
CA MET A 180 -8.80 -4.42 -17.10
C MET A 180 -8.41 -5.26 -15.88
N ILE A 181 -8.77 -6.54 -15.87
CA ILE A 181 -8.44 -7.47 -14.76
C ILE A 181 -6.98 -7.91 -14.85
N LEU A 182 -6.37 -7.87 -16.04
CA LEU A 182 -4.99 -8.31 -16.23
C LEU A 182 -3.97 -7.34 -15.57
N PRO A 183 -2.84 -7.86 -15.07
CA PRO A 183 -1.79 -7.05 -14.43
C PRO A 183 -1.24 -5.91 -15.29
N PRO A 184 -1.03 -6.05 -16.62
CA PRO A 184 -0.52 -4.96 -17.46
C PRO A 184 -1.38 -3.70 -17.41
N MET A 185 -2.71 -3.85 -17.30
CA MET A 185 -3.61 -2.70 -17.26
C MET A 185 -3.49 -1.93 -15.94
N ALA A 186 -3.20 -2.61 -14.83
CA ALA A 186 -2.91 -1.94 -13.57
C ALA A 186 -1.67 -1.05 -13.67
N LEU A 187 -0.66 -1.50 -14.41
CA LEU A 187 0.56 -0.72 -14.63
C LEU A 187 0.28 0.54 -15.44
N ILE A 188 -0.56 0.44 -16.47
CA ILE A 188 -0.99 1.59 -17.28
C ILE A 188 -1.78 2.58 -16.41
N LEU A 189 -2.73 2.11 -15.60
CA LEU A 189 -3.51 2.96 -14.69
C LEU A 189 -2.61 3.67 -13.68
N LEU A 190 -1.66 2.96 -13.07
CA LEU A 190 -0.68 3.56 -12.17
C LEU A 190 0.18 4.61 -12.89
N GLY A 191 0.64 4.32 -14.11
CA GLY A 191 1.38 5.27 -14.93
C GLY A 191 0.58 6.54 -15.21
N CYS A 192 -0.70 6.41 -15.53
CA CYS A 192 -1.61 7.55 -15.72
C CYS A 192 -1.79 8.37 -14.45
N ILE A 193 -1.96 7.72 -13.30
CA ILE A 193 -2.10 8.39 -11.98
C ILE A 193 -0.82 9.17 -11.66
N ILE A 194 0.34 8.54 -11.84
CA ILE A 194 1.65 9.18 -11.62
C ILE A 194 1.84 10.38 -12.56
N TRP A 195 1.47 10.22 -13.84
CA TRP A 195 1.56 11.29 -14.82
C TRP A 195 0.67 12.48 -14.46
N VAL A 196 -0.58 12.23 -14.08
CA VAL A 196 -1.52 13.29 -13.64
C VAL A 196 -0.99 13.99 -12.39
N GLN A 197 -0.50 13.25 -11.40
CA GLN A 197 0.03 13.83 -10.17
C GLN A 197 1.27 14.69 -10.44
N ARG A 198 2.21 14.22 -11.26
CA ARG A 198 3.40 15.00 -11.65
C ARG A 198 3.06 16.22 -12.53
N SER A 199 1.98 16.13 -13.31
CA SER A 199 1.49 17.27 -14.11
C SER A 199 0.91 18.38 -13.21
N ILE A 200 0.24 18.01 -12.10
CA ILE A 200 -0.31 18.97 -11.13
C ILE A 200 0.79 19.54 -10.24
N GLN A 201 1.75 18.72 -9.81
CA GLN A 201 2.86 19.13 -8.95
C GLN A 201 4.12 19.37 -9.79
N LYS A 202 4.26 20.56 -10.33
CA LYS A 202 5.43 20.96 -11.14
C LYS A 202 6.77 20.85 -10.42
N ASP A 203 6.78 20.91 -9.09
CA ASP A 203 7.98 20.77 -8.25
C ASP A 203 8.61 19.37 -8.31
N LEU A 204 7.85 18.35 -8.74
CA LEU A 204 8.31 16.97 -8.90
C LEU A 204 8.80 16.64 -10.32
N GLN A 205 8.72 17.59 -11.23
CA GLN A 205 9.27 17.43 -12.57
C GLN A 205 10.79 17.69 -12.52
N GLU A 206 11.57 16.64 -12.73
CA GLU A 206 13.00 16.79 -13.01
C GLU A 206 13.17 17.61 -14.29
N LYS A 207 14.00 18.66 -14.18
CA LYS A 207 14.42 19.47 -15.34
C LYS A 207 15.40 18.68 -16.19
#